data_95fcd4f636355e875aff6c40d95cac41
#
_entry.id   95fcd4f636355e875aff6c40d95cac41
#
_cell.length_a   1.000
_cell.length_b   1.000
_cell.length_c   1.000
_cell.angle_alpha   90.00
_cell.angle_beta   90.00
_cell.angle_gamma   90.00
#
_symmetry.space_group_name_H-M   'P 1'
#
loop_
_entity.id
_entity.type
_entity.pdbx_description
1 polymer ?
#
loop_
_entity_poly.entity_id
_entity_poly.type
_entity_poly.pdbx_seq_one_letter_code
_entity_poly.pdbx_strand_id
1 'polypeptide(L)'
;MDDLARRASLDQSDMRALAAGDALMSLSGHRRQQVWEASALHRTPSLLRDAPVDEAWLDLPHAPEGEEIVFDYASLGLTLRSHPLALLRPKLREQRLSSARDLRDLPNGRLAKACGIVTVRQQPGTASGVTFVTLEDETGTVNVVVWTHVRDRHRQALLHARLLAVYGVWQREGEVRHLIAHYLHDMTPLLGRLATTSRDFH
;
A
#
# COMPACT_ATOMS: atom_id res chain seq x y z
N MET A 1 -2.37 29.03 5.38
CA MET A 1 -2.98 28.48 4.14
C MET A 1 -3.31 29.55 3.12
N ASP A 2 -4.08 30.59 3.46
CA ASP A 2 -4.53 31.66 2.53
C ASP A 2 -3.42 32.42 1.81
N ASP A 3 -2.32 32.70 2.50
CA ASP A 3 -1.18 33.41 1.90
C ASP A 3 -0.51 32.59 0.80
N LEU A 4 -0.36 31.26 1.01
CA LEU A 4 0.15 30.35 0.00
C LEU A 4 -0.78 30.29 -1.21
N ALA A 5 -2.08 30.05 -0.98
CA ALA A 5 -3.08 29.98 -2.04
C ALA A 5 -3.09 31.26 -2.90
N ARG A 6 -3.03 32.42 -2.25
CA ARG A 6 -3.00 33.71 -2.92
C ARG A 6 -1.74 33.95 -3.73
N ARG A 7 -0.54 33.69 -3.16
CA ARG A 7 0.76 33.93 -3.83
C ARG A 7 0.98 33.02 -5.01
N ALA A 8 0.59 31.76 -4.87
CA ALA A 8 0.76 30.75 -5.92
C ALA A 8 -0.46 30.64 -6.86
N SER A 9 -1.50 31.48 -6.64
CA SER A 9 -2.74 31.44 -7.42
C SER A 9 -3.42 30.06 -7.43
N LEU A 10 -3.33 29.35 -6.31
CA LEU A 10 -3.92 28.02 -6.13
C LEU A 10 -5.41 28.15 -5.78
N ASP A 11 -6.21 27.28 -6.34
CA ASP A 11 -7.61 27.16 -5.97
C ASP A 11 -7.82 26.15 -4.80
N GLN A 12 -9.07 25.99 -4.37
CA GLN A 12 -9.41 25.08 -3.29
C GLN A 12 -9.09 23.61 -3.65
N SER A 13 -9.20 23.22 -4.93
CA SER A 13 -8.89 21.88 -5.39
C SER A 13 -7.39 21.60 -5.29
N ASP A 14 -6.57 22.58 -5.70
CA ASP A 14 -5.12 22.49 -5.61
C ASP A 14 -4.66 22.37 -4.16
N MET A 15 -5.22 23.20 -3.28
CA MET A 15 -4.89 23.19 -1.85
C MET A 15 -5.31 21.87 -1.18
N ARG A 16 -6.46 21.30 -1.56
CA ARG A 16 -6.89 19.98 -1.08
C ARG A 16 -5.97 18.87 -1.58
N ALA A 17 -5.50 18.93 -2.82
CA ALA A 17 -4.56 17.94 -3.36
C ALA A 17 -3.22 17.98 -2.61
N LEU A 18 -2.68 19.19 -2.34
CA LEU A 18 -1.47 19.36 -1.53
C LEU A 18 -1.66 18.84 -0.10
N ALA A 19 -2.79 19.16 0.54
CA ALA A 19 -3.12 18.70 1.88
C ALA A 19 -3.29 17.16 1.94
N ALA A 20 -3.95 16.57 0.94
CA ALA A 20 -4.10 15.12 0.82
C ALA A 20 -2.74 14.42 0.68
N GLY A 21 -1.78 15.05 -0.01
CA GLY A 21 -0.40 14.59 -0.15
C GLY A 21 0.50 14.89 1.06
N ASP A 22 -0.04 15.45 2.17
CA ASP A 22 0.71 15.86 3.38
C ASP A 22 1.83 16.90 3.10
N ALA A 23 1.67 17.69 2.03
CA ALA A 23 2.68 18.63 1.57
C ALA A 23 2.73 19.95 2.37
N LEU A 24 1.76 20.21 3.22
CA LEU A 24 1.58 21.47 3.95
C LEU A 24 1.90 21.35 5.45
N MET A 25 2.66 20.33 5.84
CA MET A 25 2.99 20.04 7.25
C MET A 25 3.63 21.24 7.97
N SER A 26 4.51 21.99 7.30
CA SER A 26 5.17 23.17 7.87
C SER A 26 4.24 24.37 8.10
N LEU A 27 3.06 24.36 7.46
CA LEU A 27 2.09 25.47 7.55
C LEU A 27 0.93 25.17 8.51
N SER A 28 0.47 23.92 8.54
CA SER A 28 -0.76 23.53 9.27
C SER A 28 -0.61 22.25 10.07
N GLY A 29 0.63 21.75 10.25
CA GLY A 29 0.85 20.53 11.01
C GLY A 29 0.37 19.25 10.28
N HIS A 30 -0.28 18.35 11.00
CA HIS A 30 -0.63 17.03 10.47
C HIS A 30 -1.73 17.07 9.39
N ARG A 31 -1.80 16.02 8.57
CA ARG A 31 -2.68 15.95 7.37
C ARG A 31 -4.16 16.26 7.63
N ARG A 32 -4.75 15.75 8.71
CA ARG A 32 -6.16 16.06 9.01
C ARG A 32 -6.40 17.56 9.16
N GLN A 33 -5.47 18.26 9.84
CA GLN A 33 -5.53 19.70 10.00
C GLN A 33 -5.39 20.40 8.65
N GLN A 34 -4.42 19.97 7.82
CA GLN A 34 -4.22 20.51 6.48
C GLN A 34 -5.47 20.38 5.61
N VAL A 35 -6.09 19.18 5.59
CA VAL A 35 -7.31 18.91 4.80
C VAL A 35 -8.49 19.75 5.31
N TRP A 36 -8.62 19.91 6.62
CA TRP A 36 -9.65 20.75 7.22
C TRP A 36 -9.50 22.20 6.78
N GLU A 37 -8.33 22.80 6.96
CA GLU A 37 -8.05 24.17 6.58
C GLU A 37 -8.15 24.40 5.06
N ALA A 38 -7.62 23.49 4.24
CA ALA A 38 -7.77 23.55 2.79
C ALA A 38 -9.24 23.48 2.35
N SER A 39 -10.10 22.78 3.11
CA SER A 39 -11.52 22.69 2.83
C SER A 39 -12.30 23.95 3.24
N ALA A 40 -11.80 24.68 4.22
CA ALA A 40 -12.37 25.95 4.68
C ALA A 40 -12.00 27.14 3.77
N LEU A 41 -11.03 26.97 2.87
CA LEU A 41 -10.63 28.02 1.93
C LEU A 41 -11.80 28.41 1.03
N HIS A 42 -12.27 29.64 1.16
CA HIS A 42 -13.30 30.23 0.32
C HIS A 42 -12.71 31.42 -0.44
N ARG A 43 -13.15 31.62 -1.69
CA ARG A 43 -12.85 32.89 -2.40
C ARG A 43 -13.55 34.00 -1.68
N THR A 44 -12.79 34.78 -0.91
CA THR A 44 -13.32 35.97 -0.23
C THR A 44 -13.76 36.99 -1.30
N PRO A 45 -15.02 37.48 -1.26
CA PRO A 45 -15.44 38.56 -2.12
C PRO A 45 -14.49 39.75 -2.02
N SER A 46 -14.27 40.45 -3.11
CA SER A 46 -13.31 41.57 -3.17
C SER A 46 -13.52 42.66 -2.09
N LEU A 47 -14.76 42.82 -1.64
CA LEU A 47 -15.14 43.76 -0.58
C LEU A 47 -14.75 43.31 0.84
N LEU A 48 -14.52 42.02 1.05
CA LEU A 48 -14.18 41.41 2.36
C LEU A 48 -12.76 40.89 2.41
N ARG A 49 -11.93 41.19 1.41
CA ARG A 49 -10.59 40.66 1.26
C ARG A 49 -9.67 40.94 2.46
N ASP A 50 -9.87 42.07 3.12
CA ASP A 50 -9.07 42.52 4.25
C ASP A 50 -9.80 42.38 5.60
N ALA A 51 -10.98 41.75 5.61
CA ALA A 51 -11.71 41.49 6.85
C ALA A 51 -10.96 40.41 7.66
N PRO A 52 -10.68 40.66 8.95
CA PRO A 52 -10.07 39.63 9.81
C PRO A 52 -11.03 38.44 9.96
N VAL A 53 -10.57 37.25 9.68
CA VAL A 53 -11.28 36.01 9.97
C VAL A 53 -10.85 35.57 11.36
N ASP A 54 -11.71 35.82 12.36
CA ASP A 54 -11.49 35.42 13.75
C ASP A 54 -12.20 34.10 14.01
N GLU A 55 -11.66 33.02 13.43
CA GLU A 55 -12.15 31.68 13.68
C GLU A 55 -11.34 31.03 14.81
N ALA A 56 -12.04 30.42 15.77
CA ALA A 56 -11.39 29.65 16.82
C ALA A 56 -10.59 28.49 16.21
N TRP A 57 -9.33 28.41 16.58
CA TRP A 57 -8.46 27.31 16.17
C TRP A 57 -9.02 25.97 16.66
N LEU A 58 -9.35 25.08 15.76
CA LEU A 58 -9.77 23.71 16.08
C LEU A 58 -8.58 22.77 15.89
N ASP A 59 -8.06 22.23 16.99
CA ASP A 59 -7.01 21.24 16.98
C ASP A 59 -7.63 19.84 16.78
N LEU A 60 -7.35 19.22 15.64
CA LEU A 60 -7.86 17.91 15.30
C LEU A 60 -6.90 16.81 15.80
N PRO A 61 -7.40 15.66 16.26
CA PRO A 61 -6.52 14.58 16.69
C PRO A 61 -5.75 13.99 15.51
N HIS A 62 -4.48 13.61 15.75
CA HIS A 62 -3.65 12.93 14.78
C HIS A 62 -4.31 11.63 14.28
N ALA A 63 -4.15 11.32 12.99
CA ALA A 63 -4.56 10.02 12.48
C ALA A 63 -3.56 8.93 12.93
N PRO A 64 -4.03 7.69 13.21
CA PRO A 64 -3.15 6.56 13.38
C PRO A 64 -2.30 6.31 12.12
N GLU A 65 -1.07 5.78 12.28
CA GLU A 65 -0.15 5.55 11.16
C GLU A 65 -0.77 4.72 10.02
N GLY A 66 -1.58 3.71 10.35
CA GLY A 66 -2.26 2.90 9.34
C GLY A 66 -3.24 3.70 8.46
N GLU A 67 -3.92 4.68 9.03
CA GLU A 67 -4.81 5.59 8.30
C GLU A 67 -3.99 6.55 7.41
N GLU A 68 -2.88 7.05 7.92
CA GLU A 68 -1.95 7.89 7.16
C GLU A 68 -1.38 7.16 5.94
N ILE A 69 -1.01 5.88 6.08
CA ILE A 69 -0.55 5.04 4.96
C ILE A 69 -1.66 4.87 3.92
N VAL A 70 -2.93 4.69 4.35
CA VAL A 70 -4.08 4.63 3.43
C VAL A 70 -4.21 5.92 2.63
N PHE A 71 -4.09 7.06 3.29
CA PHE A 71 -4.14 8.36 2.63
C PHE A 71 -2.97 8.57 1.67
N ASP A 72 -1.76 8.13 2.02
CA ASP A 72 -0.59 8.20 1.15
C ASP A 72 -0.84 7.44 -0.17
N TYR A 73 -1.30 6.19 -0.08
CA TYR A 73 -1.61 5.41 -1.28
C TYR A 73 -2.77 5.98 -2.10
N ALA A 74 -3.78 6.56 -1.45
CA ALA A 74 -4.91 7.16 -2.13
C ALA A 74 -4.55 8.46 -2.88
N SER A 75 -3.62 9.25 -2.34
CA SER A 75 -3.23 10.56 -2.88
C SER A 75 -2.00 10.51 -3.78
N LEU A 76 -0.97 9.73 -3.39
CA LEU A 76 0.34 9.71 -4.04
C LEU A 76 0.66 8.38 -4.74
N GLY A 77 -0.07 7.31 -4.43
CA GLY A 77 0.20 5.96 -4.92
C GLY A 77 1.39 5.27 -4.25
N LEU A 78 2.02 5.90 -3.27
CA LEU A 78 3.15 5.38 -2.49
C LEU A 78 3.13 5.96 -1.08
N THR A 79 3.88 5.36 -0.15
CA THR A 79 4.10 5.91 1.19
C THR A 79 5.59 5.99 1.51
N LEU A 80 5.97 7.04 2.25
CA LEU A 80 7.30 7.18 2.85
C LEU A 80 7.32 6.75 4.33
N ARG A 81 6.17 6.33 4.85
CA ARG A 81 6.00 5.78 6.21
C ARG A 81 6.36 4.29 6.24
N SER A 82 6.01 3.61 7.31
CA SER A 82 6.21 2.17 7.44
C SER A 82 5.53 1.40 6.30
N HIS A 83 6.15 0.29 5.89
CA HIS A 83 5.52 -0.61 4.93
C HIS A 83 4.20 -1.16 5.53
N PRO A 84 3.09 -1.25 4.77
CA PRO A 84 1.79 -1.69 5.29
C PRO A 84 1.85 -3.03 6.05
N LEU A 85 2.67 -3.97 5.56
CA LEU A 85 2.80 -5.27 6.20
C LEU A 85 3.57 -5.21 7.53
N ALA A 86 4.38 -4.19 7.78
CA ALA A 86 5.01 -4.00 9.10
C ALA A 86 3.95 -3.88 10.19
N LEU A 87 2.87 -3.13 9.94
CA LEU A 87 1.74 -2.98 10.86
C LEU A 87 0.93 -4.27 11.01
N LEU A 88 0.85 -5.08 9.97
CA LEU A 88 0.14 -6.37 9.96
C LEU A 88 1.00 -7.53 10.46
N ARG A 89 2.33 -7.36 10.58
CA ARG A 89 3.27 -8.46 10.89
C ARG A 89 2.91 -9.25 12.16
N PRO A 90 2.49 -8.64 13.28
CA PRO A 90 2.06 -9.43 14.45
C PRO A 90 0.93 -10.41 14.10
N LYS A 91 -0.10 -9.93 13.40
CA LYS A 91 -1.24 -10.75 12.98
C LYS A 91 -0.87 -11.84 11.96
N LEU A 92 0.05 -11.54 11.05
CA LEU A 92 0.56 -12.51 10.08
C LEU A 92 1.40 -13.61 10.77
N ARG A 93 2.18 -13.28 11.79
CA ARG A 93 2.94 -14.23 12.61
C ARG A 93 2.04 -15.19 13.40
N GLU A 94 0.92 -14.72 13.94
CA GLU A 94 -0.08 -15.58 14.58
C GLU A 94 -0.59 -16.67 13.62
N GLN A 95 -0.70 -16.34 12.33
CA GLN A 95 -1.08 -17.28 11.26
C GLN A 95 0.12 -18.08 10.72
N ARG A 96 1.31 -17.93 11.32
CA ARG A 96 2.56 -18.58 10.90
C ARG A 96 2.98 -18.24 9.46
N LEU A 97 2.69 -17.01 9.03
CA LEU A 97 3.13 -16.46 7.74
C LEU A 97 4.50 -15.81 7.94
N SER A 98 5.51 -16.36 7.30
CA SER A 98 6.90 -15.92 7.39
C SER A 98 7.15 -14.66 6.57
N SER A 99 8.14 -13.86 6.99
CA SER A 99 8.63 -12.74 6.20
C SER A 99 9.57 -13.21 5.08
N ALA A 100 9.80 -12.35 4.09
CA ALA A 100 10.76 -12.62 3.03
C ALA A 100 12.16 -12.89 3.59
N ARG A 101 12.55 -12.20 4.66
CA ARG A 101 13.81 -12.42 5.38
C ARG A 101 13.86 -13.81 5.98
N ASP A 102 12.82 -14.23 6.72
CA ASP A 102 12.78 -15.55 7.37
C ASP A 102 12.87 -16.68 6.35
N LEU A 103 12.27 -16.49 5.16
CA LEU A 103 12.31 -17.48 4.10
C LEU A 103 13.71 -17.67 3.48
N ARG A 104 14.52 -16.61 3.43
CA ARG A 104 15.87 -16.70 2.86
C ARG A 104 16.76 -17.72 3.55
N ASP A 105 16.54 -17.90 4.85
CA ASP A 105 17.34 -18.80 5.68
C ASP A 105 16.77 -20.24 5.73
N LEU A 106 15.60 -20.48 5.11
CA LEU A 106 15.01 -21.80 5.08
C LEU A 106 15.80 -22.75 4.17
N PRO A 107 15.99 -24.02 4.62
CA PRO A 107 16.55 -25.07 3.79
C PRO A 107 15.68 -25.38 2.57
N ASN A 108 16.32 -25.84 1.49
CA ASN A 108 15.62 -26.31 0.29
C ASN A 108 14.63 -27.44 0.62
N GLY A 109 13.46 -27.45 -0.05
CA GLY A 109 12.44 -28.49 0.09
C GLY A 109 11.56 -28.36 1.35
N ARG A 110 11.71 -27.31 2.17
CA ARG A 110 10.88 -27.11 3.37
C ARG A 110 9.52 -26.53 3.02
N LEU A 111 8.49 -26.97 3.74
CA LEU A 111 7.19 -26.32 3.70
C LEU A 111 7.30 -24.90 4.24
N ALA A 112 6.77 -23.95 3.49
CA ALA A 112 6.83 -22.53 3.80
C ALA A 112 5.48 -21.87 3.55
N LYS A 113 5.28 -20.77 4.28
CA LYS A 113 4.09 -19.91 4.15
C LYS A 113 4.56 -18.47 4.09
N ALA A 114 4.18 -17.76 3.04
CA ALA A 114 4.49 -16.34 2.86
C ALA A 114 3.21 -15.54 2.70
N CYS A 115 3.29 -14.24 3.01
CA CYS A 115 2.24 -13.30 2.68
C CYS A 115 2.90 -11.99 2.25
N GLY A 116 2.43 -11.41 1.16
CA GLY A 116 2.95 -10.14 0.64
C GLY A 116 1.94 -9.43 -0.25
N ILE A 117 2.22 -8.14 -0.48
CA ILE A 117 1.53 -7.37 -1.50
C ILE A 117 1.97 -7.89 -2.86
N VAL A 118 1.02 -8.13 -3.74
CA VAL A 118 1.31 -8.60 -5.09
C VAL A 118 1.76 -7.40 -5.93
N THR A 119 3.04 -7.39 -6.29
CA THR A 119 3.63 -6.32 -7.11
C THR A 119 3.69 -6.68 -8.59
N VAL A 120 3.86 -7.98 -8.90
CA VAL A 120 3.97 -8.47 -10.28
C VAL A 120 3.21 -9.77 -10.44
N ARG A 121 2.50 -9.93 -11.56
CA ARG A 121 1.96 -11.19 -12.06
C ARG A 121 2.37 -11.33 -13.52
N GLN A 122 3.01 -12.43 -13.86
CA GLN A 122 3.46 -12.71 -15.23
C GLN A 122 3.13 -14.15 -15.62
N GLN A 123 2.60 -14.32 -16.82
CA GLN A 123 2.39 -15.62 -17.43
C GLN A 123 3.08 -15.63 -18.79
N PRO A 124 4.40 -15.96 -18.85
CA PRO A 124 5.12 -16.03 -20.10
C PRO A 124 4.52 -17.08 -21.03
N GLY A 125 4.34 -16.75 -22.31
CA GLY A 125 3.80 -17.68 -23.32
C GLY A 125 4.63 -18.96 -23.47
N THR A 126 5.92 -18.90 -23.14
CA THR A 126 6.87 -20.03 -23.18
C THR A 126 6.81 -20.94 -21.96
N ALA A 127 6.12 -20.55 -20.89
CA ALA A 127 6.16 -21.25 -19.58
C ALA A 127 5.03 -22.27 -19.39
N SER A 128 4.46 -22.84 -20.45
CA SER A 128 3.44 -23.91 -20.38
C SER A 128 2.30 -23.62 -19.41
N GLY A 129 1.88 -22.34 -19.30
CA GLY A 129 0.78 -21.90 -18.43
C GLY A 129 1.14 -21.66 -16.97
N VAL A 130 2.41 -21.72 -16.60
CA VAL A 130 2.90 -21.35 -15.26
C VAL A 130 2.78 -19.84 -15.08
N THR A 131 2.32 -19.42 -13.90
CA THR A 131 2.25 -18.01 -13.51
C THR A 131 3.31 -17.72 -12.46
N PHE A 132 4.07 -16.65 -12.67
CA PHE A 132 5.02 -16.11 -11.71
C PHE A 132 4.39 -14.93 -10.99
N VAL A 133 4.51 -14.92 -9.67
CA VAL A 133 4.00 -13.85 -8.81
C VAL A 133 5.14 -13.34 -7.94
N THR A 134 5.31 -12.03 -7.86
CA THR A 134 6.22 -11.42 -6.89
C THR A 134 5.39 -10.85 -5.75
N LEU A 135 5.69 -11.29 -4.55
CA LEU A 135 5.14 -10.77 -3.30
C LEU A 135 6.17 -9.86 -2.65
N GLU A 136 5.72 -8.73 -2.14
CA GLU A 136 6.55 -7.78 -1.40
C GLU A 136 6.05 -7.65 0.04
N ASP A 137 6.97 -7.71 0.99
CA ASP A 137 6.72 -7.39 2.39
C ASP A 137 7.73 -6.35 2.90
N GLU A 138 7.64 -5.99 4.18
CA GLU A 138 8.52 -5.01 4.82
C GLU A 138 9.99 -5.42 4.89
N THR A 139 10.34 -6.64 4.50
CA THR A 139 11.70 -7.19 4.57
C THR A 139 12.29 -7.54 3.22
N GLY A 140 11.48 -7.48 2.16
CA GLY A 140 11.91 -7.76 0.80
C GLY A 140 10.86 -8.47 -0.05
N THR A 141 11.31 -9.16 -1.08
CA THR A 141 10.44 -9.83 -2.06
C THR A 141 10.57 -11.35 -2.01
N VAL A 142 9.47 -12.03 -2.35
CA VAL A 142 9.37 -13.48 -2.52
C VAL A 142 8.84 -13.78 -3.91
N ASN A 143 9.61 -14.54 -4.70
CA ASN A 143 9.16 -15.03 -5.99
C ASN A 143 8.37 -16.32 -5.80
N VAL A 144 7.17 -16.36 -6.35
CA VAL A 144 6.24 -17.49 -6.26
C VAL A 144 6.04 -18.10 -7.63
N VAL A 145 6.10 -19.41 -7.72
CA VAL A 145 5.77 -20.18 -8.93
C VAL A 145 4.42 -20.85 -8.72
N VAL A 146 3.47 -20.54 -9.59
CA VAL A 146 2.10 -21.08 -9.53
C VAL A 146 1.87 -21.97 -10.76
N TRP A 147 1.85 -23.27 -10.55
CA TRP A 147 1.58 -24.24 -11.60
C TRP A 147 0.13 -24.19 -12.07
N THR A 148 -0.13 -24.63 -13.29
CA THR A 148 -1.44 -24.56 -13.95
C THR A 148 -2.57 -25.12 -13.08
N HIS A 149 -2.38 -26.29 -12.45
CA HIS A 149 -3.40 -26.93 -11.61
C HIS A 149 -3.73 -26.11 -10.34
N VAL A 150 -2.73 -25.40 -9.76
CA VAL A 150 -2.95 -24.50 -8.61
C VAL A 150 -3.64 -23.21 -9.07
N ARG A 151 -3.19 -22.66 -10.20
CA ARG A 151 -3.84 -21.50 -10.84
C ARG A 151 -5.32 -21.74 -11.07
N ASP A 152 -5.68 -22.85 -11.69
CA ASP A 152 -7.06 -23.15 -12.06
C ASP A 152 -7.95 -23.34 -10.83
N ARG A 153 -7.40 -23.96 -9.76
CA ARG A 153 -8.09 -24.13 -8.47
C ARG A 153 -8.26 -22.83 -7.69
N HIS A 154 -7.29 -21.93 -7.74
CA HIS A 154 -7.26 -20.70 -6.95
C HIS A 154 -7.30 -19.43 -7.82
N ARG A 155 -7.97 -19.51 -8.98
CA ARG A 155 -7.98 -18.45 -9.99
C ARG A 155 -8.39 -17.08 -9.42
N GLN A 156 -9.41 -17.04 -8.59
CA GLN A 156 -9.91 -15.79 -7.99
C GLN A 156 -8.84 -15.14 -7.10
N ALA A 157 -8.25 -15.89 -6.20
CA ALA A 157 -7.19 -15.38 -5.33
C ALA A 157 -5.97 -14.93 -6.15
N LEU A 158 -5.58 -15.72 -7.17
CA LEU A 158 -4.42 -15.39 -8.00
C LEU A 158 -4.62 -14.09 -8.78
N LEU A 159 -5.80 -13.84 -9.36
CA LEU A 159 -6.04 -12.70 -10.23
C LEU A 159 -6.40 -11.42 -9.48
N HIS A 160 -7.08 -11.51 -8.35
CA HIS A 160 -7.68 -10.34 -7.70
C HIS A 160 -7.05 -9.97 -6.35
N ALA A 161 -6.33 -10.88 -5.69
CA ALA A 161 -5.73 -10.57 -4.40
C ALA A 161 -4.67 -9.47 -4.54
N ARG A 162 -4.75 -8.45 -3.71
CA ARG A 162 -3.71 -7.43 -3.53
C ARG A 162 -2.73 -7.84 -2.44
N LEU A 163 -3.23 -8.49 -1.41
CA LEU A 163 -2.46 -9.17 -0.38
C LEU A 163 -2.72 -10.66 -0.52
N LEU A 164 -1.68 -11.42 -0.84
CA LEU A 164 -1.78 -12.84 -1.14
C LEU A 164 -0.97 -13.64 -0.13
N ALA A 165 -1.61 -14.61 0.53
CA ALA A 165 -0.92 -15.64 1.27
C ALA A 165 -0.71 -16.87 0.39
N VAL A 166 0.50 -17.41 0.43
CA VAL A 166 0.94 -18.58 -0.35
C VAL A 166 1.47 -19.63 0.58
N TYR A 167 0.98 -20.85 0.41
CA TYR A 167 1.42 -22.03 1.13
C TYR A 167 2.04 -23.00 0.11
N GLY A 168 3.27 -23.44 0.37
CA GLY A 168 3.96 -24.26 -0.60
C GLY A 168 5.28 -24.82 -0.11
N VAL A 169 6.16 -25.14 -1.05
CA VAL A 169 7.50 -25.66 -0.79
C VAL A 169 8.53 -24.62 -1.19
N TRP A 170 9.44 -24.30 -0.28
CA TRP A 170 10.56 -23.44 -0.57
C TRP A 170 11.60 -24.17 -1.39
N GLN A 171 11.90 -23.67 -2.56
CA GLN A 171 12.92 -24.21 -3.45
C GLN A 171 14.09 -23.22 -3.53
N ARG A 172 15.28 -23.77 -3.37
CA ARG A 172 16.54 -23.02 -3.48
C ARG A 172 17.47 -23.79 -4.40
N GLU A 173 17.89 -23.13 -5.48
CA GLU A 173 18.85 -23.66 -6.44
C GLU A 173 19.91 -22.58 -6.73
N GLY A 174 21.10 -22.74 -6.13
CA GLY A 174 22.12 -21.71 -6.14
C GLY A 174 21.64 -20.42 -5.48
N GLU A 175 21.67 -19.32 -6.23
CA GLU A 175 21.15 -18.00 -5.81
C GLU A 175 19.65 -17.82 -6.08
N VAL A 176 19.05 -18.69 -6.88
CA VAL A 176 17.64 -18.61 -7.22
C VAL A 176 16.79 -19.21 -6.11
N ARG A 177 15.76 -18.49 -5.71
CA ARG A 177 14.86 -18.86 -4.61
C ARG A 177 13.43 -18.63 -5.03
N HIS A 178 12.60 -19.66 -4.90
CA HIS A 178 11.18 -19.62 -5.23
C HIS A 178 10.34 -20.31 -4.16
N LEU A 179 9.14 -19.82 -3.97
CA LEU A 179 8.09 -20.54 -3.25
C LEU A 179 7.17 -21.20 -4.28
N ILE A 180 7.24 -22.53 -4.37
CA ILE A 180 6.38 -23.32 -5.25
C ILE A 180 5.01 -23.44 -4.57
N ALA A 181 4.00 -22.78 -5.13
CA ALA A 181 2.68 -22.68 -4.53
C ALA A 181 1.91 -24.01 -4.64
N HIS A 182 1.29 -24.39 -3.52
CA HIS A 182 0.29 -25.47 -3.46
C HIS A 182 -1.10 -24.93 -3.16
N TYR A 183 -1.18 -23.81 -2.40
CA TYR A 183 -2.42 -23.18 -2.02
C TYR A 183 -2.26 -21.65 -1.97
N LEU A 184 -3.27 -20.94 -2.45
CA LEU A 184 -3.33 -19.48 -2.43
C LEU A 184 -4.55 -19.03 -1.63
N HIS A 185 -4.38 -17.97 -0.83
CA HIS A 185 -5.46 -17.38 -0.05
C HIS A 185 -5.45 -15.87 -0.16
N ASP A 186 -6.59 -15.29 -0.52
CA ASP A 186 -6.75 -13.84 -0.60
C ASP A 186 -6.88 -13.23 0.79
N MET A 187 -5.88 -12.44 1.17
CA MET A 187 -5.80 -11.72 2.44
C MET A 187 -6.10 -10.22 2.28
N THR A 188 -6.53 -9.79 1.09
CA THR A 188 -6.83 -8.38 0.78
C THR A 188 -7.71 -7.69 1.83
N PRO A 189 -8.71 -8.35 2.45
CA PRO A 189 -9.50 -7.75 3.51
C PRO A 189 -8.70 -7.25 4.70
N LEU A 190 -7.50 -7.80 4.97
CA LEU A 190 -6.62 -7.33 6.04
C LEU A 190 -5.98 -5.97 5.76
N LEU A 191 -5.86 -5.58 4.49
CA LEU A 191 -5.40 -4.25 4.11
C LEU A 191 -6.44 -3.17 4.41
N GLY A 192 -7.67 -3.56 4.74
CA GLY A 192 -8.76 -2.62 4.96
C GLY A 192 -9.03 -1.76 3.73
N ARG A 193 -8.90 -0.43 3.87
CA ARG A 193 -9.09 0.54 2.78
C ARG A 193 -7.85 0.76 1.91
N LEU A 194 -6.73 0.06 2.15
CA LEU A 194 -5.52 0.17 1.33
C LEU A 194 -5.81 -0.31 -0.09
N ALA A 195 -6.10 0.64 -0.97
CA ALA A 195 -6.34 0.41 -2.38
C ALA A 195 -5.02 0.53 -3.15
N THR A 196 -4.16 -0.49 -3.09
CA THR A 196 -3.01 -0.58 -3.99
C THR A 196 -3.46 -1.24 -5.30
N THR A 197 -3.24 -0.56 -6.43
CA THR A 197 -3.36 -1.20 -7.75
C THR A 197 -2.03 -1.87 -8.08
N SER A 198 -2.05 -3.19 -8.30
CA SER A 198 -0.88 -3.87 -8.86
C SER A 198 -0.67 -3.41 -10.31
N ARG A 199 0.59 -3.22 -10.73
CA ARG A 199 0.92 -3.03 -12.15
C ARG A 199 0.83 -4.39 -12.83
N ASP A 200 -0.24 -4.61 -13.57
CA ASP A 200 -0.38 -5.77 -14.45
C ASP A 200 0.27 -5.39 -15.79
N PHE A 201 1.38 -6.02 -16.12
CA PHE A 201 1.96 -5.93 -17.47
C PHE A 201 1.32 -7.02 -18.32
N HIS A 202 0.70 -6.60 -19.41
CA HIS A 202 0.22 -7.49 -20.48
C HIS A 202 1.39 -7.94 -21.34
#